data_94ab189e28bd31577507f10cb31df592
#
_entry.id   94ab189e28bd31577507f10cb31df592
#
_cell.length_a   1.000
_cell.length_b   1.000
_cell.length_c   1.000
_cell.angle_alpha   90.00
_cell.angle_beta   90.00
_cell.angle_gamma   90.00
#
_symmetry.space_group_name_H-M   'P 1'
#
loop_
_entity.id
_entity.type
_entity.pdbx_description
1 polymer ?
#
loop_
_entity_poly.entity_id
_entity_poly.type
_entity_poly.pdbx_seq_one_letter_code
_entity_poly.pdbx_strand_id
1 'polypeptide(L)'
;MNKYIKGCLTFTAIIVLLLTLMIGWFLWSSNSRIKQAEIDGIAFSKECDSVNIITEQPEIQFAKFKKNELTFLKFQILRNGKFIHDTVIKNGKFNPDNLRINIPYKTFFKTDTIVVTTKNRLQYYISGYHHYAYLHYGMFGYLGSHDCRFSDQSIINNDQYSNNVLIREKGWLNPEISKHIKKISILDSAEYYGFAKNCKIKIEDAERILKEKRKNQVFRTTTINGIEAGPKDSYYLFGEETESGTRPNDVVPRNLKYYVVKINCATGEYKRYQNYPFDN
;
A
#
# COMPACT_ATOMS: atom_id res chain seq x y z
N MET A 1 -13.95 59.81 42.69
CA MET A 1 -13.27 59.10 41.60
C MET A 1 -12.95 60.11 40.50
N ASN A 2 -11.69 60.33 40.19
CA ASN A 2 -11.21 61.38 39.28
C ASN A 2 -11.81 61.22 37.86
N LYS A 3 -12.28 62.29 37.21
CA LYS A 3 -12.86 62.21 35.84
C LYS A 3 -11.94 61.50 34.84
N TYR A 4 -10.64 61.61 34.98
CA TYR A 4 -9.64 60.94 34.15
C TYR A 4 -9.60 59.40 34.34
N ILE A 5 -9.85 58.94 35.58
CA ILE A 5 -9.88 57.48 35.88
C ILE A 5 -11.13 56.88 35.26
N LYS A 6 -12.27 57.51 35.30
CA LYS A 6 -13.51 57.05 34.65
C LYS A 6 -13.34 56.97 33.15
N GLY A 7 -12.75 57.98 32.50
CA GLY A 7 -12.49 58.00 31.07
C GLY A 7 -11.53 56.87 30.63
N CYS A 8 -10.47 56.65 31.36
CA CYS A 8 -9.52 55.58 31.07
C CYS A 8 -10.15 54.19 31.21
N LEU A 9 -10.98 54.00 32.24
CA LEU A 9 -11.67 52.73 32.50
C LEU A 9 -12.71 52.41 31.39
N THR A 10 -13.46 53.45 30.94
CA THR A 10 -14.40 53.29 29.84
C THR A 10 -13.68 52.98 28.54
N PHE A 11 -12.55 53.62 28.23
CA PHE A 11 -11.77 53.36 27.03
C PHE A 11 -11.20 51.95 27.03
N THR A 12 -10.66 51.49 28.15
CA THR A 12 -10.14 50.09 28.29
C THR A 12 -11.26 49.07 28.11
N ALA A 13 -12.45 49.34 28.69
CA ALA A 13 -13.59 48.45 28.53
C ALA A 13 -14.05 48.33 27.07
N ILE A 14 -14.04 49.45 26.31
CA ILE A 14 -14.36 49.41 24.87
C ILE A 14 -13.35 48.61 24.07
N ILE A 15 -12.04 48.77 24.36
CA ILE A 15 -11.00 48.00 23.68
C ILE A 15 -11.16 46.50 23.97
N VAL A 16 -11.39 46.11 25.21
CA VAL A 16 -11.61 44.70 25.60
C VAL A 16 -12.83 44.14 24.90
N LEU A 17 -13.92 44.91 24.83
CA LEU A 17 -15.14 44.52 24.11
C LEU A 17 -14.87 44.29 22.60
N LEU A 18 -14.15 45.19 21.96
CA LEU A 18 -13.82 45.07 20.54
C LEU A 18 -12.93 43.85 20.29
N LEU A 19 -11.94 43.60 21.15
CA LEU A 19 -11.07 42.43 21.05
C LEU A 19 -11.86 41.12 21.23
N THR A 20 -12.78 41.06 22.20
CA THR A 20 -13.61 39.85 22.42
C THR A 20 -14.55 39.57 21.24
N LEU A 21 -15.15 40.62 20.66
CA LEU A 21 -15.97 40.48 19.45
C LEU A 21 -15.16 40.02 18.25
N MET A 22 -13.95 40.55 18.07
CA MET A 22 -13.04 40.16 16.99
C MET A 22 -12.58 38.69 17.13
N ILE A 23 -12.22 38.28 18.35
CA ILE A 23 -11.86 36.89 18.64
C ILE A 23 -13.06 35.95 18.41
N GLY A 24 -14.24 36.33 18.92
CA GLY A 24 -15.47 35.53 18.71
C GLY A 24 -15.81 35.35 17.24
N TRP A 25 -15.74 36.44 16.46
CA TRP A 25 -15.96 36.40 15.01
C TRP A 25 -14.92 35.54 14.29
N PHE A 26 -13.65 35.66 14.68
CA PHE A 26 -12.56 34.85 14.12
C PHE A 26 -12.76 33.33 14.39
N LEU A 27 -13.09 32.95 15.62
CA LEU A 27 -13.35 31.56 15.99
C LEU A 27 -14.56 31.00 15.26
N TRP A 28 -15.64 31.80 15.16
CA TRP A 28 -16.84 31.39 14.41
C TRP A 28 -16.56 31.24 12.92
N SER A 29 -15.84 32.18 12.31
CA SER A 29 -15.45 32.13 10.90
C SER A 29 -14.54 30.92 10.61
N SER A 30 -13.56 30.67 11.48
CA SER A 30 -12.66 29.50 11.35
C SER A 30 -13.41 28.18 11.41
N ASN A 31 -14.30 28.02 12.39
CA ASN A 31 -15.12 26.81 12.52
C ASN A 31 -16.07 26.61 11.34
N SER A 32 -16.68 27.69 10.83
CA SER A 32 -17.51 27.62 9.63
C SER A 32 -16.72 27.14 8.40
N ARG A 33 -15.49 27.64 8.22
CA ARG A 33 -14.61 27.23 7.10
C ARG A 33 -14.15 25.78 7.21
N ILE A 34 -13.91 25.26 8.42
CA ILE A 34 -13.58 23.84 8.63
C ILE A 34 -14.75 22.96 8.19
N LYS A 35 -15.97 23.28 8.63
CA LYS A 35 -17.16 22.52 8.22
C LYS A 35 -17.40 22.58 6.71
N GLN A 36 -17.17 23.75 6.09
CA GLN A 36 -17.29 23.89 4.65
C GLN A 36 -16.24 23.04 3.93
N ALA A 37 -15.00 22.98 4.42
CA ALA A 37 -13.95 22.16 3.86
C ALA A 37 -14.29 20.65 3.90
N GLU A 38 -14.95 20.17 4.96
CA GLU A 38 -15.41 18.78 5.05
C GLU A 38 -16.48 18.46 4.00
N ILE A 39 -17.47 19.35 3.84
CA ILE A 39 -18.55 19.20 2.85
C ILE A 39 -17.98 19.22 1.42
N ASP A 40 -17.20 20.27 1.12
CA ASP A 40 -16.60 20.47 -0.20
C ASP A 40 -15.59 19.35 -0.51
N GLY A 41 -14.84 18.88 0.50
CA GLY A 41 -13.90 17.76 0.36
C GLY A 41 -14.56 16.48 -0.16
N ILE A 42 -15.76 16.16 0.33
CA ILE A 42 -16.53 15.00 -0.17
C ILE A 42 -16.99 15.21 -1.61
N ALA A 43 -17.49 16.40 -1.94
CA ALA A 43 -17.97 16.72 -3.27
C ALA A 43 -16.82 16.72 -4.30
N PHE A 44 -15.71 17.38 -3.97
CA PHE A 44 -14.52 17.48 -4.82
C PHE A 44 -13.77 16.13 -4.95
N SER A 45 -13.80 15.31 -3.91
CA SER A 45 -13.25 13.95 -4.01
C SER A 45 -13.99 13.13 -5.07
N LYS A 46 -15.31 13.24 -5.16
CA LYS A 46 -16.10 12.58 -6.22
C LYS A 46 -15.79 13.15 -7.61
N GLU A 47 -15.60 14.46 -7.71
CA GLU A 47 -15.22 15.13 -8.95
C GLU A 47 -13.85 14.62 -9.43
N CYS A 48 -12.84 14.66 -8.57
CA CYS A 48 -11.49 14.19 -8.91
C CYS A 48 -11.44 12.69 -9.17
N ASP A 49 -12.25 11.89 -8.47
CA ASP A 49 -12.36 10.45 -8.72
C ASP A 49 -13.00 10.14 -10.09
N SER A 50 -13.78 11.06 -10.67
CA SER A 50 -14.34 10.92 -12.01
C SER A 50 -13.31 11.04 -13.14
N VAL A 51 -12.09 11.52 -12.86
CA VAL A 51 -11.00 11.58 -13.82
C VAL A 51 -10.55 10.16 -14.18
N ASN A 52 -10.87 9.73 -15.40
CA ASN A 52 -10.64 8.36 -15.86
C ASN A 52 -9.33 8.19 -16.63
N ILE A 53 -8.73 9.28 -17.10
CA ILE A 53 -7.50 9.27 -17.90
C ILE A 53 -6.36 9.81 -17.04
N ILE A 54 -5.31 9.01 -16.91
CA ILE A 54 -4.06 9.42 -16.29
C ILE A 54 -3.16 9.99 -17.37
N THR A 55 -2.76 11.24 -17.22
CA THR A 55 -1.88 11.98 -18.13
C THR A 55 -0.48 12.17 -17.55
N GLU A 56 -0.37 11.96 -16.27
CA GLU A 56 0.89 11.94 -15.54
C GLU A 56 1.69 10.69 -15.95
N GLN A 57 3.00 10.81 -15.90
CA GLN A 57 3.91 9.69 -16.10
C GLN A 57 4.51 9.29 -14.74
N PRO A 58 3.86 8.40 -13.97
CA PRO A 58 4.34 8.01 -12.66
C PRO A 58 5.74 7.44 -12.74
N GLU A 59 6.59 7.85 -11.81
CA GLU A 59 7.93 7.30 -11.66
C GLU A 59 7.88 5.99 -10.87
N ILE A 60 8.56 4.96 -11.36
CA ILE A 60 8.72 3.67 -10.69
C ILE A 60 10.17 3.57 -10.22
N GLN A 61 10.35 3.26 -8.94
CA GLN A 61 11.65 2.99 -8.34
C GLN A 61 11.86 1.48 -8.20
N PHE A 62 13.08 1.01 -8.50
CA PHE A 62 13.47 -0.39 -8.35
C PHE A 62 14.37 -0.57 -7.14
N ALA A 63 14.05 -1.53 -6.26
CA ALA A 63 14.78 -1.79 -5.03
C ALA A 63 15.22 -3.25 -4.91
N LYS A 64 16.44 -3.46 -4.38
CA LYS A 64 17.05 -4.77 -4.12
C LYS A 64 17.29 -5.66 -5.34
N PHE A 65 17.28 -5.11 -6.53
CA PHE A 65 17.60 -5.83 -7.77
C PHE A 65 19.10 -5.92 -8.01
N LYS A 66 19.54 -6.99 -8.68
CA LYS A 66 20.88 -7.08 -9.22
C LYS A 66 20.95 -6.33 -10.55
N LYS A 67 22.10 -5.73 -10.85
CA LYS A 67 22.32 -4.92 -12.08
C LYS A 67 21.90 -5.63 -13.37
N ASN A 68 22.20 -6.92 -13.50
CA ASN A 68 21.87 -7.72 -14.67
C ASN A 68 20.36 -8.02 -14.83
N GLU A 69 19.57 -7.93 -13.76
CA GLU A 69 18.13 -8.21 -13.77
C GLU A 69 17.31 -7.07 -14.40
N LEU A 70 17.83 -5.84 -14.35
CA LEU A 70 17.17 -4.63 -14.84
C LEU A 70 17.69 -4.14 -16.20
N THR A 71 18.58 -4.89 -16.87
CA THR A 71 19.09 -4.54 -18.21
C THR A 71 18.02 -4.57 -19.29
N PHE A 72 16.93 -5.25 -19.04
CA PHE A 72 15.76 -5.36 -19.87
C PHE A 72 14.51 -5.20 -19.03
N LEU A 73 13.66 -4.26 -19.39
CA LEU A 73 12.36 -4.01 -18.75
C LEU A 73 11.31 -3.95 -19.85
N LYS A 74 10.28 -4.80 -19.72
CA LYS A 74 9.12 -4.77 -20.61
C LYS A 74 7.95 -4.17 -19.85
N PHE A 75 7.36 -3.12 -20.40
CA PHE A 75 6.14 -2.48 -19.90
C PHE A 75 4.97 -2.88 -20.78
N GLN A 76 3.84 -3.21 -20.19
CA GLN A 76 2.62 -3.57 -20.90
C GLN A 76 1.42 -2.94 -20.21
N ILE A 77 0.40 -2.53 -20.98
CA ILE A 77 -0.90 -2.14 -20.42
C ILE A 77 -1.83 -3.35 -20.49
N LEU A 78 -2.36 -3.76 -19.34
CA LEU A 78 -3.39 -4.77 -19.22
C LEU A 78 -4.75 -4.08 -19.04
N ARG A 79 -5.65 -4.22 -20.01
CA ARG A 79 -7.01 -3.67 -20.00
C ARG A 79 -8.02 -4.77 -20.28
N ASN A 80 -9.01 -4.93 -19.40
CA ASN A 80 -10.06 -5.97 -19.55
C ASN A 80 -9.46 -7.37 -19.82
N GLY A 81 -8.37 -7.72 -19.11
CA GLY A 81 -7.69 -9.00 -19.24
C GLY A 81 -6.83 -9.17 -20.51
N LYS A 82 -6.70 -8.14 -21.36
CA LYS A 82 -5.88 -8.18 -22.58
C LYS A 82 -4.72 -7.21 -22.53
N PHE A 83 -3.56 -7.63 -23.00
CA PHE A 83 -2.43 -6.74 -23.23
C PHE A 83 -2.64 -5.94 -24.51
N ILE A 84 -2.59 -4.60 -24.42
CA ILE A 84 -2.91 -3.70 -25.54
C ILE A 84 -1.70 -2.90 -26.06
N HIS A 85 -0.67 -2.71 -25.24
CA HIS A 85 0.55 -1.98 -25.61
C HIS A 85 1.76 -2.65 -24.98
N ASP A 86 2.84 -2.68 -25.76
CA ASP A 86 4.15 -3.20 -25.35
C ASP A 86 5.22 -2.15 -25.55
N THR A 87 6.04 -1.90 -24.55
CA THR A 87 7.22 -1.04 -24.65
C THR A 87 8.39 -1.72 -23.96
N VAL A 88 9.54 -1.76 -24.64
CA VAL A 88 10.76 -2.38 -24.10
C VAL A 88 11.81 -1.29 -23.88
N ILE A 89 12.29 -1.22 -22.64
CA ILE A 89 13.41 -0.35 -22.27
C ILE A 89 14.65 -1.22 -22.07
N LYS A 90 15.70 -0.94 -22.86
CA LYS A 90 17.01 -1.59 -22.72
C LYS A 90 17.96 -0.62 -22.01
N ASN A 91 18.37 -0.96 -20.82
CA ASN A 91 19.26 -0.15 -20.00
C ASN A 91 20.67 -0.77 -19.94
N GLY A 92 21.66 -0.10 -20.56
CA GLY A 92 23.03 -0.59 -20.56
C GLY A 92 23.89 -0.13 -19.38
N LYS A 93 23.62 1.04 -18.83
CA LYS A 93 24.46 1.67 -17.78
C LYS A 93 23.57 2.37 -16.74
N PHE A 94 23.28 1.73 -15.62
CA PHE A 94 22.58 2.37 -14.51
C PHE A 94 23.04 1.79 -13.17
N ASN A 95 22.80 2.55 -12.11
CA ASN A 95 22.99 2.08 -10.74
C ASN A 95 21.69 1.36 -10.28
N PRO A 96 21.72 0.07 -9.95
CA PRO A 96 20.52 -0.68 -9.55
C PRO A 96 19.88 -0.16 -8.26
N ASP A 97 20.66 0.49 -7.38
CA ASP A 97 20.17 0.94 -6.07
C ASP A 97 19.27 2.18 -6.15
N ASN A 98 19.30 2.91 -7.29
CA ASN A 98 18.54 4.14 -7.49
C ASN A 98 17.90 4.23 -8.88
N LEU A 99 17.61 3.09 -9.51
CA LEU A 99 16.95 3.13 -10.81
C LEU A 99 15.52 3.63 -10.66
N ARG A 100 15.24 4.75 -11.33
CA ARG A 100 13.91 5.33 -11.45
C ARG A 100 13.56 5.46 -12.92
N ILE A 101 12.37 5.04 -13.27
CA ILE A 101 11.90 5.05 -14.67
C ILE A 101 10.46 5.52 -14.68
N ASN A 102 10.17 6.53 -15.49
CA ASN A 102 8.81 6.93 -15.75
C ASN A 102 8.09 5.85 -16.57
N ILE A 103 6.83 5.59 -16.25
CA ILE A 103 5.98 4.71 -17.09
C ILE A 103 6.00 5.24 -18.52
N PRO A 104 6.37 4.42 -19.53
CA PRO A 104 6.63 4.89 -20.90
C PRO A 104 5.35 5.14 -21.71
N TYR A 105 4.24 5.44 -21.06
CA TYR A 105 2.97 5.77 -21.68
C TYR A 105 2.58 7.21 -21.34
N LYS A 106 2.25 8.00 -22.37
CA LYS A 106 1.79 9.38 -22.19
C LYS A 106 0.44 9.44 -21.48
N THR A 107 -0.42 8.48 -21.79
CA THR A 107 -1.77 8.39 -21.23
C THR A 107 -2.18 6.93 -21.05
N PHE A 108 -2.94 6.64 -20.01
CA PHE A 108 -3.59 5.35 -19.78
C PHE A 108 -4.84 5.57 -18.92
N PHE A 109 -5.73 4.56 -18.83
CA PHE A 109 -6.92 4.70 -18.02
C PHE A 109 -6.65 4.36 -16.55
N LYS A 110 -7.37 5.00 -15.65
CA LYS A 110 -7.37 4.73 -14.20
C LYS A 110 -7.59 3.22 -13.90
N THR A 111 -8.39 2.55 -14.72
CA THR A 111 -8.70 1.12 -14.59
C THR A 111 -7.66 0.19 -15.20
N ASP A 112 -6.67 0.73 -15.92
CA ASP A 112 -5.61 -0.07 -16.50
C ASP A 112 -4.66 -0.60 -15.41
N THR A 113 -4.05 -1.74 -15.69
CA THR A 113 -2.94 -2.25 -14.90
C THR A 113 -1.67 -2.18 -15.75
N ILE A 114 -0.66 -1.51 -15.24
CA ILE A 114 0.67 -1.48 -15.86
C ILE A 114 1.43 -2.71 -15.40
N VAL A 115 1.85 -3.54 -16.36
CA VAL A 115 2.62 -4.75 -16.07
C VAL A 115 4.08 -4.52 -16.43
N VAL A 116 4.96 -4.63 -15.44
CA VAL A 116 6.41 -4.49 -15.61
C VAL A 116 7.05 -5.87 -15.51
N THR A 117 7.74 -6.30 -16.56
CA THR A 117 8.47 -7.58 -16.58
C THR A 117 9.97 -7.32 -16.65
N THR A 118 10.72 -7.90 -15.74
CA THR A 118 12.18 -7.82 -15.69
C THR A 118 12.85 -8.91 -16.53
N LYS A 119 14.17 -8.82 -16.74
CA LYS A 119 14.94 -9.81 -17.50
C LYS A 119 14.83 -11.23 -16.92
N ASN A 120 14.77 -11.37 -15.61
CA ASN A 120 14.61 -12.64 -14.91
C ASN A 120 13.15 -13.10 -14.79
N ARG A 121 12.25 -12.51 -15.58
CA ARG A 121 10.81 -12.82 -15.69
C ARG A 121 9.99 -12.52 -14.44
N LEU A 122 10.50 -11.73 -13.50
CA LEU A 122 9.66 -11.20 -12.43
C LEU A 122 8.66 -10.21 -13.02
N GLN A 123 7.41 -10.30 -12.61
CA GLN A 123 6.32 -9.44 -13.07
C GLN A 123 5.70 -8.67 -11.90
N TYR A 124 5.38 -7.42 -12.17
CA TYR A 124 4.74 -6.50 -11.25
C TYR A 124 3.51 -5.93 -11.92
N TYR A 125 2.37 -6.13 -11.30
CA TYR A 125 1.07 -5.60 -11.71
C TYR A 125 0.79 -4.36 -10.90
N ILE A 126 0.85 -3.19 -11.53
CA ILE A 126 0.70 -1.89 -10.90
C ILE A 126 -0.65 -1.31 -11.31
N SER A 127 -1.49 -1.00 -10.34
CA SER A 127 -2.85 -0.47 -10.53
C SER A 127 -3.19 0.52 -9.41
N GLY A 128 -4.44 1.00 -9.40
CA GLY A 128 -4.94 1.87 -8.32
C GLY A 128 -4.52 3.33 -8.46
N TYR A 129 -4.03 3.75 -9.61
CA TYR A 129 -3.76 5.16 -9.88
C TYR A 129 -5.05 5.97 -9.80
N HIS A 130 -5.01 7.11 -9.11
CA HIS A 130 -6.18 7.94 -8.91
C HIS A 130 -5.79 9.41 -8.71
N HIS A 131 -6.77 10.29 -8.88
CA HIS A 131 -6.68 11.69 -8.49
C HIS A 131 -7.43 11.89 -7.18
N TYR A 132 -6.97 12.82 -6.39
CA TYR A 132 -7.62 13.22 -5.13
C TYR A 132 -7.78 14.74 -5.08
N ALA A 133 -8.80 15.19 -4.37
CA ALA A 133 -9.02 16.61 -4.18
C ALA A 133 -8.01 17.18 -3.17
N TYR A 134 -7.21 18.10 -3.63
CA TYR A 134 -6.32 18.91 -2.79
C TYR A 134 -6.99 20.25 -2.49
N LEU A 135 -7.50 20.40 -1.28
CA LEU A 135 -8.16 21.63 -0.85
C LEU A 135 -7.15 22.73 -0.58
N HIS A 136 -7.47 23.95 -1.02
CA HIS A 136 -6.60 25.10 -0.80
C HIS A 136 -6.90 25.76 0.54
N TYR A 137 -5.84 25.99 1.31
CA TYR A 137 -5.90 26.68 2.59
C TYR A 137 -5.02 27.92 2.55
N GLY A 138 -5.56 29.02 3.08
CA GLY A 138 -4.82 30.26 3.31
C GLY A 138 -4.59 30.51 4.80
N MET A 139 -4.06 31.69 5.12
CA MET A 139 -3.77 32.10 6.49
C MET A 139 -5.01 32.07 7.41
N PHE A 140 -6.20 32.27 6.86
CA PHE A 140 -7.48 32.29 7.60
C PHE A 140 -8.32 31.02 7.42
N GLY A 141 -7.71 29.92 6.94
CA GLY A 141 -8.39 28.65 6.74
C GLY A 141 -8.71 28.34 5.28
N TYR A 142 -9.72 27.51 5.08
CA TYR A 142 -10.13 27.02 3.78
C TYR A 142 -10.57 28.14 2.83
N LEU A 143 -10.14 28.08 1.55
CA LEU A 143 -10.38 29.11 0.54
C LEU A 143 -11.57 28.83 -0.39
N GLY A 144 -12.24 27.68 -0.26
CA GLY A 144 -13.37 27.32 -1.14
C GLY A 144 -12.96 26.83 -2.52
N SER A 145 -11.70 26.41 -2.71
CA SER A 145 -11.18 25.93 -3.99
C SER A 145 -10.32 24.67 -3.81
N HIS A 146 -10.13 23.91 -4.89
CA HIS A 146 -9.34 22.70 -4.93
C HIS A 146 -8.63 22.51 -6.28
N ASP A 147 -7.65 21.61 -6.28
CA ASP A 147 -7.08 21.00 -7.48
C ASP A 147 -7.28 19.49 -7.42
N CYS A 148 -7.52 18.87 -8.57
CA CYS A 148 -7.39 17.41 -8.66
C CYS A 148 -5.92 17.04 -8.85
N ARG A 149 -5.29 16.50 -7.81
CA ARG A 149 -3.90 16.09 -7.86
C ARG A 149 -3.76 14.59 -8.06
N PHE A 150 -2.79 14.22 -8.85
CA PHE A 150 -2.44 12.81 -9.04
C PHE A 150 -1.80 12.25 -7.75
N SER A 151 -2.19 11.04 -7.38
CA SER A 151 -1.60 10.31 -6.27
C SER A 151 -0.47 9.41 -6.75
N ASP A 152 0.72 9.55 -6.17
CA ASP A 152 1.86 8.65 -6.42
C ASP A 152 1.69 7.26 -5.78
N GLN A 153 0.60 7.04 -5.05
CA GLN A 153 0.30 5.74 -4.45
C GLN A 153 -0.30 4.80 -5.49
N SER A 154 0.16 3.57 -5.47
CA SER A 154 -0.33 2.51 -6.34
C SER A 154 -0.41 1.17 -5.60
N ILE A 155 -1.16 0.24 -6.17
CA ILE A 155 -1.26 -1.14 -5.71
C ILE A 155 -0.33 -1.98 -6.57
N ILE A 156 0.64 -2.65 -5.98
CA ILE A 156 1.60 -3.51 -6.68
C ILE A 156 1.39 -4.96 -6.23
N ASN A 157 1.06 -5.84 -7.16
CA ASN A 157 0.86 -7.27 -6.90
C ASN A 157 -0.15 -7.55 -5.77
N ASN A 158 -1.22 -6.74 -5.68
CA ASN A 158 -2.25 -6.73 -4.62
C ASN A 158 -1.75 -6.24 -3.24
N ASP A 159 -0.53 -5.69 -3.17
CA ASP A 159 -0.03 -5.04 -1.97
C ASP A 159 -0.57 -3.60 -1.92
N GLN A 160 -1.25 -3.25 -0.83
CA GLN A 160 -1.86 -1.91 -0.69
C GLN A 160 -0.77 -0.87 -0.39
N TYR A 161 -0.80 0.24 -1.12
CA TYR A 161 -0.03 1.46 -0.84
C TYR A 161 1.49 1.33 -0.93
N SER A 162 1.99 0.85 -2.04
CA SER A 162 3.42 1.05 -2.33
C SER A 162 3.61 2.38 -3.07
N ASN A 163 4.61 3.16 -2.69
CA ASN A 163 4.98 4.41 -3.35
C ASN A 163 5.70 4.14 -4.68
N ASN A 164 5.09 3.36 -5.59
CA ASN A 164 5.67 2.93 -6.86
C ASN A 164 7.06 2.26 -6.74
N VAL A 165 7.36 1.62 -5.60
CA VAL A 165 8.64 0.92 -5.39
C VAL A 165 8.48 -0.57 -5.69
N LEU A 166 9.10 -1.02 -6.77
CA LEU A 166 9.17 -2.43 -7.12
C LEU A 166 10.31 -3.10 -6.34
N ILE A 167 9.96 -3.96 -5.40
CA ILE A 167 10.91 -4.73 -4.59
C ILE A 167 11.11 -6.09 -5.25
N ARG A 168 12.38 -6.51 -5.44
CA ARG A 168 12.71 -7.75 -6.14
C ARG A 168 11.95 -8.98 -5.60
N GLU A 169 11.89 -9.12 -4.29
CA GLU A 169 11.28 -10.25 -3.61
C GLU A 169 9.75 -10.30 -3.77
N LYS A 170 9.12 -9.17 -4.11
CA LYS A 170 7.67 -9.06 -4.33
C LYS A 170 7.25 -9.33 -5.78
N GLY A 171 8.18 -9.57 -6.69
CA GLY A 171 7.87 -9.90 -8.09
C GLY A 171 7.32 -11.31 -8.26
N TRP A 172 6.35 -11.48 -9.15
CA TRP A 172 5.73 -12.77 -9.44
C TRP A 172 6.40 -13.48 -10.63
N LEU A 173 6.70 -14.78 -10.48
CA LEU A 173 7.32 -15.57 -11.55
C LEU A 173 6.29 -16.20 -12.50
N ASN A 174 5.07 -16.48 -12.02
CA ASN A 174 3.99 -17.12 -12.77
C ASN A 174 2.69 -16.34 -12.63
N PRO A 175 2.53 -15.24 -13.39
CA PRO A 175 1.42 -14.32 -13.22
C PRO A 175 0.05 -14.94 -13.56
N GLU A 176 0.00 -15.90 -14.47
CA GLU A 176 -1.25 -16.59 -14.80
C GLU A 176 -1.82 -17.35 -13.60
N ILE A 177 -0.94 -17.96 -12.82
CA ILE A 177 -1.33 -18.66 -11.58
C ILE A 177 -1.71 -17.64 -10.51
N SER A 178 -0.91 -16.58 -10.36
CA SER A 178 -1.11 -15.59 -9.30
C SER A 178 -2.35 -14.71 -9.52
N LYS A 179 -2.77 -14.44 -10.76
CA LYS A 179 -4.03 -13.72 -11.06
C LYS A 179 -5.29 -14.43 -10.54
N HIS A 180 -5.24 -15.75 -10.44
CA HIS A 180 -6.36 -16.58 -9.99
C HIS A 180 -6.22 -17.01 -8.53
N ILE A 181 -5.17 -16.54 -7.84
CA ILE A 181 -4.97 -16.82 -6.43
C ILE A 181 -5.72 -15.77 -5.62
N LYS A 182 -6.68 -16.22 -4.84
CA LYS A 182 -7.36 -15.41 -3.85
C LYS A 182 -6.67 -15.61 -2.50
N LYS A 183 -6.17 -14.54 -1.91
CA LYS A 183 -5.66 -14.56 -0.54
C LYS A 183 -6.79 -14.20 0.42
N ILE A 184 -7.05 -15.06 1.36
CA ILE A 184 -8.09 -14.91 2.39
C ILE A 184 -7.36 -14.76 3.72
N SER A 185 -7.43 -13.57 4.30
CA SER A 185 -6.83 -13.30 5.61
C SER A 185 -7.58 -14.03 6.71
N ILE A 186 -6.87 -14.46 7.75
CA ILE A 186 -7.51 -14.98 8.95
C ILE A 186 -8.37 -13.91 9.66
N LEU A 187 -8.07 -12.64 9.44
CA LEU A 187 -8.85 -11.52 9.98
C LEU A 187 -10.24 -11.45 9.35
N ASP A 188 -10.40 -11.99 8.15
CA ASP A 188 -11.69 -12.14 7.46
C ASP A 188 -12.33 -13.47 7.87
N SER A 189 -12.68 -13.58 9.15
CA SER A 189 -13.00 -14.83 9.83
C SER A 189 -14.10 -15.63 9.13
N ALA A 190 -15.16 -14.98 8.65
CA ALA A 190 -16.29 -15.65 7.99
C ALA A 190 -15.86 -16.33 6.69
N GLU A 191 -15.09 -15.64 5.84
CA GLU A 191 -14.59 -16.18 4.58
C GLU A 191 -13.52 -17.24 4.80
N TYR A 192 -12.60 -17.00 5.74
CA TYR A 192 -11.55 -17.93 6.12
C TYR A 192 -12.13 -19.27 6.58
N TYR A 193 -13.04 -19.28 7.56
CA TYR A 193 -13.65 -20.51 8.06
C TYR A 193 -14.59 -21.16 7.05
N GLY A 194 -15.27 -20.37 6.23
CA GLY A 194 -16.08 -20.87 5.13
C GLY A 194 -15.24 -21.66 4.12
N PHE A 195 -14.06 -21.17 3.78
CA PHE A 195 -13.13 -21.85 2.90
C PHE A 195 -12.47 -23.07 3.57
N ALA A 196 -12.00 -22.92 4.80
CA ALA A 196 -11.33 -23.99 5.57
C ALA A 196 -12.20 -25.24 5.75
N LYS A 197 -13.53 -25.08 5.83
CA LYS A 197 -14.46 -26.22 5.90
C LYS A 197 -14.36 -27.16 4.68
N ASN A 198 -14.02 -26.62 3.51
CA ASN A 198 -13.94 -27.39 2.27
C ASN A 198 -12.58 -28.07 2.05
N CYS A 199 -11.58 -27.78 2.91
CA CYS A 199 -10.29 -28.43 2.88
C CYS A 199 -10.36 -29.86 3.44
N LYS A 200 -9.65 -30.81 2.80
CA LYS A 200 -9.49 -32.16 3.35
C LYS A 200 -8.67 -32.16 4.63
N ILE A 201 -7.55 -31.43 4.59
CA ILE A 201 -6.69 -31.22 5.74
C ILE A 201 -7.32 -30.12 6.58
N LYS A 202 -7.67 -30.40 7.81
CA LYS A 202 -8.18 -29.40 8.74
C LYS A 202 -7.02 -28.55 9.27
N ILE A 203 -7.34 -27.37 9.82
CA ILE A 203 -6.33 -26.45 10.29
C ILE A 203 -5.48 -27.03 11.41
N GLU A 204 -6.08 -27.81 12.30
CA GLU A 204 -5.40 -28.50 13.39
C GLU A 204 -4.38 -29.52 12.88
N ASP A 205 -4.70 -30.23 11.78
CA ASP A 205 -3.79 -31.14 11.11
C ASP A 205 -2.66 -30.38 10.40
N ALA A 206 -2.94 -29.24 9.78
CA ALA A 206 -1.93 -28.39 9.18
C ALA A 206 -0.95 -27.86 10.24
N GLU A 207 -1.44 -27.44 11.40
CA GLU A 207 -0.60 -27.04 12.54
C GLU A 207 0.24 -28.21 13.08
N ARG A 208 -0.32 -29.42 13.12
CA ARG A 208 0.43 -30.61 13.51
C ARG A 208 1.56 -30.90 12.52
N ILE A 209 1.28 -30.90 11.22
CA ILE A 209 2.28 -31.04 10.17
C ILE A 209 3.40 -30.00 10.33
N LEU A 210 3.03 -28.77 10.58
CA LEU A 210 3.95 -27.68 10.82
C LEU A 210 4.87 -27.98 12.02
N LYS A 211 4.31 -28.39 13.16
CA LYS A 211 5.06 -28.77 14.37
C LYS A 211 6.00 -29.94 14.14
N GLU A 212 5.55 -30.97 13.42
CA GLU A 212 6.36 -32.17 13.11
C GLU A 212 7.56 -31.82 12.22
N LYS A 213 7.38 -30.96 11.21
CA LYS A 213 8.46 -30.53 10.32
C LYS A 213 9.49 -29.62 10.99
N ARG A 214 9.14 -29.04 12.13
CA ARG A 214 10.00 -28.12 12.89
C ARG A 214 10.92 -28.78 13.91
N LYS A 215 10.86 -30.07 14.12
CA LYS A 215 11.38 -30.84 15.26
C LYS A 215 12.63 -30.33 15.99
N ASN A 216 13.47 -29.46 15.38
CA ASN A 216 14.70 -28.94 15.98
C ASN A 216 14.97 -27.45 15.69
N GLN A 217 13.97 -26.67 15.29
CA GLN A 217 14.17 -25.25 15.00
C GLN A 217 13.38 -24.38 15.98
N VAL A 218 14.08 -23.43 16.59
CA VAL A 218 13.46 -22.43 17.47
C VAL A 218 12.93 -21.27 16.58
N PHE A 219 11.65 -20.98 16.71
CA PHE A 219 11.00 -19.86 16.05
C PHE A 219 10.62 -18.82 17.10
N ARG A 220 10.83 -17.55 16.78
CA ARG A 220 10.42 -16.45 17.65
C ARG A 220 8.89 -16.32 17.65
N THR A 221 8.32 -16.33 16.48
CA THR A 221 6.86 -16.26 16.29
C THR A 221 6.41 -17.18 15.16
N THR A 222 5.19 -17.65 15.28
CA THR A 222 4.47 -18.34 14.21
C THR A 222 3.06 -17.85 14.23
N THR A 223 2.62 -17.28 13.13
CA THR A 223 1.27 -16.79 12.95
C THR A 223 0.63 -17.47 11.75
N ILE A 224 -0.64 -17.79 11.87
CA ILE A 224 -1.46 -18.15 10.72
C ILE A 224 -1.81 -16.85 10.01
N ASN A 225 -1.44 -16.75 8.72
CA ASN A 225 -1.70 -15.54 7.94
C ASN A 225 -2.99 -15.66 7.12
N GLY A 226 -3.45 -16.87 6.80
CA GLY A 226 -4.66 -17.05 6.01
C GLY A 226 -4.61 -18.27 5.10
N ILE A 227 -5.38 -18.20 4.02
CA ILE A 227 -5.47 -19.21 2.98
C ILE A 227 -5.15 -18.56 1.63
N GLU A 228 -4.35 -19.25 0.83
CA GLU A 228 -4.16 -18.95 -0.57
C GLU A 228 -4.99 -19.92 -1.40
N ALA A 229 -6.07 -19.42 -1.99
CA ALA A 229 -6.99 -20.21 -2.80
C ALA A 229 -6.64 -20.03 -4.28
N GLY A 230 -6.10 -21.07 -4.88
CA GLY A 230 -5.80 -21.12 -6.31
C GLY A 230 -6.79 -21.97 -7.10
N PRO A 231 -6.74 -21.91 -8.43
CA PRO A 231 -7.67 -22.65 -9.31
C PRO A 231 -7.46 -24.16 -9.29
N LYS A 232 -6.27 -24.62 -8.93
CA LYS A 232 -5.92 -26.06 -8.87
C LYS A 232 -5.64 -26.50 -7.44
N ASP A 233 -4.93 -25.68 -6.68
CA ASP A 233 -4.46 -25.98 -5.34
C ASP A 233 -4.76 -24.82 -4.39
N SER A 234 -5.03 -25.18 -3.14
CA SER A 234 -5.21 -24.22 -2.07
C SER A 234 -4.31 -24.56 -0.91
N TYR A 235 -3.84 -23.55 -0.20
CA TYR A 235 -2.82 -23.70 0.82
C TYR A 235 -3.16 -22.90 2.08
N TYR A 236 -2.95 -23.50 3.24
CA TYR A 236 -2.81 -22.76 4.49
C TYR A 236 -1.47 -22.03 4.50
N LEU A 237 -1.47 -20.79 4.92
CA LEU A 237 -0.29 -19.94 4.99
C LEU A 237 0.11 -19.67 6.44
N PHE A 238 1.34 -20.01 6.79
CA PHE A 238 1.91 -19.72 8.10
C PHE A 238 3.15 -18.85 7.94
N GLY A 239 3.17 -17.70 8.65
CA GLY A 239 4.36 -16.87 8.78
C GLY A 239 5.27 -17.39 9.87
N GLU A 240 6.56 -17.51 9.61
CA GLU A 240 7.58 -17.93 10.56
C GLU A 240 8.70 -16.91 10.64
N GLU A 241 9.06 -16.53 11.83
CA GLU A 241 10.18 -15.66 12.12
C GLU A 241 11.25 -16.42 12.91
N THR A 242 12.46 -16.47 12.37
CA THR A 242 13.58 -17.12 13.05
C THR A 242 14.62 -16.09 13.45
N GLU A 243 15.15 -16.21 14.66
CA GLU A 243 16.34 -15.50 15.09
C GLU A 243 17.59 -16.26 14.65
N SER A 244 18.50 -15.58 13.96
CA SER A 244 19.84 -16.12 13.77
C SER A 244 20.86 -15.13 14.30
N GLY A 245 21.54 -15.49 15.39
CA GLY A 245 22.75 -14.81 15.86
C GLY A 245 22.53 -13.53 16.66
N THR A 246 21.58 -13.48 17.56
CA THR A 246 21.42 -12.38 18.52
C THR A 246 22.41 -12.46 19.66
N ARG A 247 23.11 -11.35 19.93
CA ARG A 247 23.79 -11.15 21.21
C ARG A 247 22.76 -10.76 22.28
N PRO A 248 22.95 -11.15 23.56
CA PRO A 248 21.96 -10.96 24.62
C PRO A 248 21.48 -9.52 24.87
N ASN A 249 22.16 -8.52 24.32
CA ASN A 249 21.91 -7.08 24.55
C ASN A 249 21.44 -6.31 23.30
N ASP A 250 21.15 -6.94 22.18
CA ASP A 250 20.67 -6.24 20.98
C ASP A 250 19.16 -5.97 21.09
N VAL A 251 18.80 -4.68 21.12
CA VAL A 251 17.39 -4.20 21.19
C VAL A 251 16.62 -4.52 19.91
N VAL A 252 17.31 -4.73 18.78
CA VAL A 252 16.73 -5.15 17.50
C VAL A 252 17.57 -6.31 16.93
N PRO A 253 16.99 -7.46 16.67
CA PRO A 253 17.72 -8.61 16.09
C PRO A 253 18.23 -8.25 14.70
N ARG A 254 19.53 -8.24 14.50
CA ARG A 254 20.17 -7.84 13.23
C ARG A 254 19.95 -8.80 12.07
N ASN A 255 19.44 -10.02 12.30
CA ASN A 255 19.28 -11.06 11.28
C ASN A 255 17.96 -11.83 11.43
N LEU A 256 16.83 -11.12 11.45
CA LEU A 256 15.54 -11.77 11.34
C LEU A 256 15.36 -12.35 9.93
N LYS A 257 15.07 -13.64 9.86
CA LYS A 257 14.70 -14.31 8.62
C LYS A 257 13.23 -14.64 8.67
N TYR A 258 12.51 -14.15 7.68
CA TYR A 258 11.09 -14.43 7.50
C TYR A 258 10.92 -15.59 6.53
N TYR A 259 10.12 -16.55 6.91
CA TYR A 259 9.73 -17.68 6.07
C TYR A 259 8.21 -17.73 5.99
N VAL A 260 7.75 -18.27 4.87
CA VAL A 260 6.38 -18.68 4.72
C VAL A 260 6.32 -20.16 4.47
N VAL A 261 5.46 -20.79 5.22
CA VAL A 261 5.10 -22.17 5.02
C VAL A 261 3.75 -22.24 4.35
N LYS A 262 3.70 -23.00 3.26
CA LYS A 262 2.46 -23.39 2.59
C LYS A 262 2.19 -24.86 2.89
N ILE A 263 0.99 -25.16 3.37
CA ILE A 263 0.52 -26.54 3.56
C ILE A 263 -0.67 -26.75 2.63
N ASN A 264 -0.53 -27.66 1.68
CA ASN A 264 -1.57 -27.93 0.70
C ASN A 264 -2.84 -28.44 1.40
N CYS A 265 -3.95 -27.81 1.12
CA CYS A 265 -5.26 -28.04 1.71
C CYS A 265 -5.83 -29.44 1.39
N ALA A 266 -5.44 -30.05 0.27
CA ALA A 266 -5.90 -31.36 -0.16
C ALA A 266 -4.98 -32.51 0.26
N THR A 267 -3.66 -32.27 0.22
CA THR A 267 -2.64 -33.33 0.36
C THR A 267 -1.84 -33.25 1.65
N GLY A 268 -1.80 -32.10 2.31
CA GLY A 268 -0.92 -31.83 3.46
C GLY A 268 0.54 -31.61 3.05
N GLU A 269 0.85 -31.49 1.75
CA GLU A 269 2.21 -31.24 1.29
C GLU A 269 2.74 -29.93 1.89
N TYR A 270 3.92 -30.03 2.52
CA TYR A 270 4.60 -28.92 3.17
C TYR A 270 5.63 -28.29 2.25
N LYS A 271 5.57 -26.97 2.06
CA LYS A 271 6.59 -26.19 1.35
C LYS A 271 6.97 -24.98 2.18
N ARG A 272 8.27 -24.66 2.24
CA ARG A 272 8.80 -23.51 2.98
C ARG A 272 9.55 -22.59 2.03
N TYR A 273 9.23 -21.33 2.10
CA TYR A 273 9.81 -20.29 1.26
C TYR A 273 10.49 -19.25 2.15
N GLN A 274 11.72 -18.89 1.83
CA GLN A 274 12.39 -17.73 2.43
C GLN A 274 12.04 -16.50 1.58
N ASN A 275 11.71 -15.38 2.24
CA ASN A 275 11.35 -14.14 1.57
C ASN A 275 10.18 -14.32 0.56
N TYR A 276 9.19 -15.09 0.95
CA TYR A 276 7.95 -15.15 0.20
C TYR A 276 7.31 -13.75 0.20
N PRO A 277 6.75 -13.27 -0.94
CA PRO A 277 6.07 -12.00 -0.98
C PRO A 277 4.77 -12.08 -0.18
N PHE A 278 4.90 -11.84 1.12
CA PHE A 278 3.74 -11.55 1.95
C PHE A 278 3.46 -10.09 1.91
N ASP A 279 2.22 -9.82 1.60
CA ASP A 279 1.59 -8.56 1.91
C ASP A 279 1.27 -8.57 3.42
N ASN A 280 1.93 -7.70 4.17
CA ASN A 280 1.52 -7.35 5.52
C ASN A 280 0.33 -6.40 5.46
#